data_2b1c13553518633779ed9c98946f1432
#
_entry.id   2b1c13553518633779ed9c98946f1432
#
_cell.length_a   1.000
_cell.length_b   1.000
_cell.length_c   1.000
_cell.angle_alpha   90.00
_cell.angle_beta   90.00
_cell.angle_gamma   90.00
#
_symmetry.space_group_name_H-M   'P 1'
#
loop_
_entity.id
_entity.type
_entity.pdbx_description
1 polymer ?
#
loop_
_entity_poly.entity_id
_entity_poly.type
_entity_poly.pdbx_seq_one_letter_code
_entity_poly.pdbx_strand_id
1 'polypeptide(L)'
;MHRGSPRLWFETNRLGSAGLLPGSRFDVVALEHGIKLVPNAHGQYGVCSKERNGRQLPVIDINSREVLAPLGEQQVVRVVVRLDAIFVLRVASEQAKAERIERLRTKLATGEQLASASIAHGAGVLSNVAHAGFKEAGIELDMKVLCEIDAAYVEQSLNCNPVSANATPLCAPIQELVQDEWLMRQVPRVEVLEMGLPCSGASRAGKSKRGLSMMEDHPEVGHLIHAALVLIQKLQPAAIVLENVEDYRVSASAQILRSQLRDMGYQVREHVLRARDFGSLENRVRWALVATTDGLPVVESVSPQGSEPGITLGALLDAVDTDAPCWSSMEYLKSKEARDLAEGKGFAMQLVDANSTSVPTIRKAYNKGGSTDPYVRHPTDARLMRKLTPAEHARIKGVPETLISGMSATAAHEVLGQGVVCAPFRALFAELARCFKRLRDHGPVWIGECASAHRLNGTIG
;
A
#
# COMPACT_ATOMS: atom_id res chain seq x y z
N MET A 1 14.72 9.58 -29.45
CA MET A 1 13.96 10.10 -30.61
C MET A 1 14.91 10.87 -31.50
N HIS A 2 14.75 10.76 -32.82
CA HIS A 2 15.52 11.56 -33.81
C HIS A 2 14.52 12.34 -34.64
N ARG A 3 14.61 13.68 -34.62
CA ARG A 3 13.66 14.58 -35.32
C ARG A 3 12.16 14.29 -35.07
N GLY A 4 11.80 13.95 -33.83
CA GLY A 4 10.42 13.66 -33.47
C GLY A 4 9.88 12.26 -33.79
N SER A 5 10.70 11.38 -34.42
CA SER A 5 10.33 9.99 -34.72
C SER A 5 11.06 9.00 -33.81
N PRO A 6 10.43 7.86 -33.46
CA PRO A 6 11.09 6.82 -32.70
C PRO A 6 12.25 6.25 -33.51
N ARG A 7 13.37 5.95 -32.85
CA ARG A 7 14.55 5.34 -33.48
C ARG A 7 15.12 4.28 -32.56
N LEU A 8 15.31 3.09 -33.04
CA LEU A 8 16.08 2.03 -32.41
C LEU A 8 17.47 2.04 -32.98
N TRP A 9 18.46 2.38 -32.15
CA TRP A 9 19.85 2.37 -32.55
C TRP A 9 20.70 1.71 -31.47
N PHE A 10 21.46 0.69 -31.84
CA PHE A 10 22.44 0.04 -30.96
C PHE A 10 23.58 -0.62 -31.74
N GLU A 11 24.76 -0.65 -31.14
CA GLU A 11 25.97 -1.27 -31.65
C GLU A 11 26.48 -2.31 -30.63
N THR A 12 26.82 -3.49 -31.08
CA THR A 12 27.49 -4.50 -30.26
C THR A 12 28.10 -5.59 -31.12
N ASN A 13 29.32 -6.05 -30.77
CA ASN A 13 29.96 -7.21 -31.41
C ASN A 13 29.11 -8.49 -31.34
N ARG A 14 28.21 -8.57 -30.39
CA ARG A 14 27.33 -9.74 -30.20
C ARG A 14 26.27 -9.90 -31.28
N LEU A 15 26.06 -8.89 -32.15
CA LEU A 15 25.16 -9.02 -33.30
C LEU A 15 25.63 -10.11 -34.25
N GLY A 16 26.95 -10.30 -34.39
CA GLY A 16 27.52 -11.37 -35.17
C GLY A 16 27.15 -12.78 -34.72
N SER A 17 26.92 -12.98 -33.43
CA SER A 17 26.45 -14.29 -32.89
C SER A 17 25.07 -14.67 -33.40
N ALA A 18 24.25 -13.68 -33.78
CA ALA A 18 22.93 -13.88 -34.38
C ALA A 18 22.97 -13.87 -35.94
N GLY A 19 24.15 -13.92 -36.56
CA GLY A 19 24.29 -13.86 -38.01
C GLY A 19 24.15 -12.45 -38.61
N LEU A 20 24.10 -11.40 -37.78
CA LEU A 20 23.94 -10.01 -38.21
C LEU A 20 25.30 -9.30 -38.25
N LEU A 21 26.08 -9.60 -39.30
CA LEU A 21 27.36 -8.97 -39.56
C LEU A 21 27.19 -7.68 -40.41
N PRO A 22 28.16 -6.75 -40.39
CA PRO A 22 28.12 -5.59 -41.26
C PRO A 22 27.83 -5.98 -42.72
N GLY A 23 26.84 -5.32 -43.33
CA GLY A 23 26.39 -5.61 -44.71
C GLY A 23 25.39 -6.77 -44.86
N SER A 24 25.16 -7.59 -43.82
CA SER A 24 24.08 -8.59 -43.84
C SER A 24 22.70 -7.95 -43.80
N ARG A 25 21.67 -8.73 -44.13
CA ARG A 25 20.29 -8.25 -44.15
C ARG A 25 19.43 -9.03 -43.14
N PHE A 26 18.31 -8.43 -42.76
CA PHE A 26 17.38 -9.03 -41.80
C PHE A 26 15.96 -8.53 -42.04
N ASP A 27 15.00 -9.29 -41.51
CA ASP A 27 13.60 -8.89 -41.40
C ASP A 27 13.24 -8.56 -39.95
N VAL A 28 12.22 -7.74 -39.78
CA VAL A 28 11.64 -7.39 -38.49
C VAL A 28 10.27 -8.04 -38.36
N VAL A 29 10.12 -8.87 -37.35
CA VAL A 29 8.84 -9.52 -37.01
C VAL A 29 8.28 -8.87 -35.75
N ALA A 30 7.06 -8.36 -35.84
CA ALA A 30 6.34 -7.78 -34.66
C ALA A 30 6.00 -8.88 -33.64
N LEU A 31 6.18 -8.57 -32.37
CA LEU A 31 5.74 -9.37 -31.22
C LEU A 31 4.74 -8.53 -30.41
N GLU A 32 3.98 -9.15 -29.55
CA GLU A 32 3.00 -8.46 -28.68
C GLU A 32 3.64 -7.30 -27.88
N HIS A 33 4.86 -7.51 -27.37
CA HIS A 33 5.56 -6.55 -26.51
C HIS A 33 6.97 -6.23 -27.00
N GLY A 34 7.19 -6.21 -28.33
CA GLY A 34 8.50 -5.93 -28.89
C GLY A 34 8.63 -6.31 -30.36
N ILE A 35 9.87 -6.48 -30.81
CA ILE A 35 10.19 -6.92 -32.17
C ILE A 35 11.26 -8.00 -32.12
N LYS A 36 11.26 -8.87 -33.13
CA LYS A 36 12.28 -9.88 -33.37
C LYS A 36 12.99 -9.54 -34.68
N LEU A 37 14.31 -9.45 -34.67
CA LEU A 37 15.15 -9.30 -35.87
C LEU A 37 15.63 -10.68 -36.28
N VAL A 38 15.34 -11.09 -37.52
CA VAL A 38 15.65 -12.41 -38.05
C VAL A 38 16.60 -12.25 -39.27
N PRO A 39 17.80 -12.86 -39.24
CA PRO A 39 18.68 -12.86 -40.40
C PRO A 39 17.97 -13.40 -41.64
N ASN A 40 18.03 -12.68 -42.74
CA ASN A 40 17.46 -13.07 -44.03
C ASN A 40 18.29 -12.41 -45.14
N ALA A 41 18.88 -13.21 -46.04
CA ALA A 41 19.72 -12.70 -47.14
C ALA A 41 18.99 -11.69 -48.04
N HIS A 42 17.65 -11.80 -48.13
CA HIS A 42 16.78 -10.92 -48.92
C HIS A 42 15.93 -9.99 -48.04
N GLY A 43 16.27 -9.88 -46.75
CA GLY A 43 15.51 -9.09 -45.75
C GLY A 43 15.40 -7.60 -46.11
N GLN A 44 14.41 -6.94 -45.57
CA GLN A 44 14.11 -5.52 -45.84
C GLN A 44 15.16 -4.57 -45.28
N TYR A 45 15.81 -4.91 -44.15
CA TYR A 45 16.73 -4.05 -43.43
C TYR A 45 18.16 -4.50 -43.57
N GLY A 46 19.10 -3.55 -43.60
CA GLY A 46 20.55 -3.82 -43.65
C GLY A 46 21.23 -3.55 -42.33
N VAL A 47 22.24 -4.33 -42.01
CA VAL A 47 23.13 -4.08 -40.87
C VAL A 47 24.19 -3.07 -41.33
N CYS A 48 24.17 -1.89 -40.70
CA CYS A 48 25.17 -0.85 -40.93
C CYS A 48 26.51 -1.22 -40.26
N SER A 49 27.55 -0.49 -40.57
CA SER A 49 28.84 -0.58 -39.88
C SER A 49 29.28 0.77 -39.31
N LYS A 50 29.97 0.72 -38.20
CA LYS A 50 30.65 1.88 -37.61
C LYS A 50 32.07 1.47 -37.24
N GLU A 51 33.04 2.27 -37.63
CA GLU A 51 34.42 2.04 -37.23
C GLU A 51 34.66 2.55 -35.81
N ARG A 52 35.23 1.71 -34.98
CA ARG A 52 35.67 2.06 -33.64
C ARG A 52 36.96 1.34 -33.29
N ASN A 53 38.01 2.10 -32.96
CA ASN A 53 39.35 1.54 -32.68
C ASN A 53 39.88 0.60 -33.76
N GLY A 54 39.70 0.96 -35.02
CA GLY A 54 40.16 0.18 -36.18
C GLY A 54 39.36 -1.10 -36.48
N ARG A 55 38.20 -1.29 -35.82
CA ARG A 55 37.30 -2.44 -36.05
C ARG A 55 35.95 -1.97 -36.54
N GLN A 56 35.41 -2.69 -37.51
CA GLN A 56 34.05 -2.49 -38.01
C GLN A 56 33.05 -3.17 -37.07
N LEU A 57 32.22 -2.36 -36.41
CA LEU A 57 31.14 -2.84 -35.52
C LEU A 57 29.83 -2.89 -36.28
N PRO A 58 29.05 -3.97 -36.16
CA PRO A 58 27.69 -4.01 -36.69
C PRO A 58 26.77 -3.07 -35.88
N VAL A 59 25.91 -2.37 -36.62
CA VAL A 59 24.95 -1.40 -36.09
C VAL A 59 23.57 -1.73 -36.61
N ILE A 60 22.61 -1.82 -35.71
CA ILE A 60 21.19 -1.83 -36.04
C ILE A 60 20.67 -0.41 -35.93
N ASP A 61 20.05 0.08 -36.98
CA ASP A 61 19.43 1.40 -37.06
C ASP A 61 18.08 1.29 -37.76
N ILE A 62 17.00 1.37 -36.96
CA ILE A 62 15.62 1.30 -37.44
C ILE A 62 14.93 2.61 -37.08
N ASN A 63 14.43 3.31 -38.10
CA ASN A 63 13.75 4.60 -37.93
C ASN A 63 12.37 4.54 -38.61
N SER A 64 11.50 3.67 -38.11
CA SER A 64 10.14 3.50 -38.61
C SER A 64 9.17 3.46 -37.41
N ARG A 65 8.21 4.39 -37.40
CA ARG A 65 7.18 4.43 -36.33
C ARG A 65 6.33 3.16 -36.34
N GLU A 66 5.98 2.65 -37.48
CA GLU A 66 5.16 1.45 -37.65
C GLU A 66 5.89 0.21 -37.12
N VAL A 67 7.13 0.01 -37.53
CA VAL A 67 7.96 -1.14 -37.10
C VAL A 67 8.27 -1.11 -35.61
N LEU A 68 8.46 0.07 -35.03
CA LEU A 68 8.78 0.24 -33.61
C LEU A 68 7.53 0.39 -32.73
N ALA A 69 6.32 0.44 -33.31
CA ALA A 69 5.06 0.55 -32.53
C ALA A 69 4.91 -0.50 -31.42
N PRO A 70 5.30 -1.80 -31.62
CA PRO A 70 5.22 -2.80 -30.54
C PRO A 70 6.10 -2.51 -29.33
N LEU A 71 7.13 -1.64 -29.47
CA LEU A 71 7.97 -1.20 -28.36
C LEU A 71 7.31 -0.10 -27.51
N GLY A 72 6.31 0.61 -28.08
CA GLY A 72 5.71 1.77 -27.42
C GLY A 72 6.69 2.97 -27.36
N GLU A 73 6.35 3.99 -26.56
CA GLU A 73 7.16 5.20 -26.39
C GLU A 73 8.22 5.02 -25.29
N GLN A 74 9.08 4.02 -25.45
CA GLN A 74 10.09 3.67 -24.45
C GLN A 74 11.43 4.38 -24.72
N GLN A 75 12.10 4.82 -23.65
CA GLN A 75 13.48 5.32 -23.75
C GLN A 75 14.52 4.20 -23.63
N VAL A 76 14.14 3.09 -22.99
CA VAL A 76 14.99 1.93 -22.73
C VAL A 76 14.29 0.65 -23.18
N VAL A 77 15.05 -0.23 -23.83
CA VAL A 77 14.57 -1.54 -24.29
C VAL A 77 15.50 -2.65 -23.80
N ARG A 78 14.96 -3.84 -23.64
CA ARG A 78 15.74 -5.04 -23.35
C ARG A 78 16.12 -5.73 -24.69
N VAL A 79 17.41 -5.93 -24.90
CA VAL A 79 17.92 -6.65 -26.09
C VAL A 79 18.40 -8.03 -25.66
N VAL A 80 17.86 -9.08 -26.30
CA VAL A 80 18.28 -10.47 -26.09
C VAL A 80 18.83 -11.01 -27.40
N VAL A 81 20.11 -11.33 -27.41
CA VAL A 81 20.81 -11.91 -28.59
C VAL A 81 20.83 -13.43 -28.47
N ARG A 82 20.29 -14.11 -29.48
CA ARG A 82 20.33 -15.58 -29.66
C ARG A 82 21.05 -15.92 -30.96
N LEU A 83 21.32 -17.20 -31.17
CA LEU A 83 22.07 -17.64 -32.35
C LEU A 83 21.36 -17.36 -33.69
N ASP A 84 20.06 -17.29 -33.70
CA ASP A 84 19.21 -17.19 -34.89
C ASP A 84 18.37 -15.91 -34.96
N ALA A 85 18.42 -15.10 -33.93
CA ALA A 85 17.58 -13.90 -33.82
C ALA A 85 18.02 -12.94 -32.74
N ILE A 86 17.57 -11.69 -32.84
CA ILE A 86 17.65 -10.70 -31.78
C ILE A 86 16.26 -10.28 -31.39
N PHE A 87 15.96 -10.33 -30.11
CA PHE A 87 14.69 -9.84 -29.54
C PHE A 87 14.95 -8.47 -28.95
N VAL A 88 14.17 -7.50 -29.34
CA VAL A 88 14.11 -6.17 -28.74
C VAL A 88 12.74 -6.05 -28.07
N LEU A 89 12.73 -6.01 -26.76
CA LEU A 89 11.54 -6.15 -25.93
C LEU A 89 11.36 -4.93 -25.03
N ARG A 90 10.14 -4.65 -24.66
CA ARG A 90 9.87 -3.70 -23.57
C ARG A 90 10.58 -4.13 -22.29
N VAL A 91 11.00 -3.17 -21.47
CA VAL A 91 11.46 -3.46 -20.11
C VAL A 91 10.26 -3.97 -19.29
N ALA A 92 10.47 -4.98 -18.46
CA ALA A 92 9.38 -5.64 -17.75
C ALA A 92 8.57 -4.69 -16.85
N SER A 93 9.24 -3.71 -16.23
CA SER A 93 8.57 -2.68 -15.41
C SER A 93 7.66 -1.78 -16.24
N GLU A 94 8.08 -1.40 -17.46
CA GLU A 94 7.29 -0.56 -18.35
C GLU A 94 6.09 -1.33 -18.95
N GLN A 95 6.29 -2.60 -19.25
CA GLN A 95 5.18 -3.46 -19.66
C GLN A 95 4.14 -3.58 -18.54
N ALA A 96 4.59 -3.92 -17.33
CA ALA A 96 3.71 -4.04 -16.17
C ALA A 96 2.97 -2.71 -15.86
N LYS A 97 3.66 -1.56 -16.01
CA LYS A 97 3.07 -0.24 -15.90
C LYS A 97 1.94 -0.02 -16.90
N ALA A 98 2.20 -0.30 -18.17
CA ALA A 98 1.19 -0.15 -19.23
C ALA A 98 -0.03 -1.06 -19.00
N GLU A 99 0.19 -2.31 -18.62
CA GLU A 99 -0.89 -3.27 -18.29
C GLU A 99 -1.75 -2.81 -17.09
N ARG A 100 -1.15 -2.27 -16.04
CA ARG A 100 -1.88 -1.73 -14.89
C ARG A 100 -2.78 -0.55 -15.26
N ILE A 101 -2.23 0.38 -16.06
CA ILE A 101 -2.98 1.56 -16.52
C ILE A 101 -4.13 1.14 -17.42
N GLU A 102 -3.88 0.27 -18.38
CA GLU A 102 -4.90 -0.17 -19.34
C GLU A 102 -6.04 -0.93 -18.65
N ARG A 103 -5.71 -1.84 -17.73
CA ARG A 103 -6.71 -2.57 -16.96
C ARG A 103 -7.59 -1.62 -16.13
N LEU A 104 -6.98 -0.64 -15.44
CA LEU A 104 -7.71 0.36 -14.69
C LEU A 104 -8.63 1.20 -15.60
N ARG A 105 -8.11 1.67 -16.74
CA ARG A 105 -8.90 2.46 -17.69
C ARG A 105 -10.10 1.71 -18.23
N THR A 106 -9.90 0.47 -18.63
CA THR A 106 -10.97 -0.38 -19.17
C THR A 106 -12.11 -0.49 -18.16
N LYS A 107 -11.82 -0.83 -16.90
CA LYS A 107 -12.84 -0.95 -15.86
C LYS A 107 -13.53 0.37 -15.54
N LEU A 108 -12.78 1.47 -15.48
CA LEU A 108 -13.37 2.79 -15.26
C LEU A 108 -14.27 3.23 -16.41
N ALA A 109 -13.93 2.87 -17.66
CA ALA A 109 -14.74 3.21 -18.84
C ALA A 109 -16.02 2.36 -18.92
N THR A 110 -15.97 1.09 -18.52
CA THR A 110 -17.13 0.18 -18.52
C THR A 110 -18.00 0.32 -17.27
N GLY A 111 -17.52 1.02 -16.22
CA GLY A 111 -18.21 1.12 -14.94
C GLY A 111 -18.15 -0.16 -14.10
N GLU A 112 -17.22 -1.07 -14.42
CA GLU A 112 -17.00 -2.28 -13.63
C GLU A 112 -16.41 -1.94 -12.26
N GLN A 113 -16.72 -2.79 -11.27
CA GLN A 113 -16.09 -2.71 -9.96
C GLN A 113 -14.58 -2.93 -10.07
N LEU A 114 -13.80 -2.15 -9.33
CA LEU A 114 -12.35 -2.33 -9.28
C LEU A 114 -12.01 -3.47 -8.31
N ALA A 115 -11.21 -4.43 -8.79
CA ALA A 115 -10.73 -5.50 -7.93
C ALA A 115 -9.80 -4.95 -6.85
N SER A 116 -9.99 -5.39 -5.62
CA SER A 116 -9.13 -5.06 -4.49
C SER A 116 -8.57 -6.30 -3.81
N ALA A 117 -7.47 -6.12 -3.08
CA ALA A 117 -6.86 -7.12 -2.23
C ALA A 117 -6.36 -6.49 -0.92
N SER A 118 -6.28 -7.32 0.13
CA SER A 118 -5.83 -6.93 1.47
C SER A 118 -4.71 -7.86 1.95
N ILE A 119 -3.62 -7.29 2.47
CA ILE A 119 -2.52 -8.04 3.08
C ILE A 119 -2.38 -7.65 4.55
N ALA A 120 -2.27 -8.63 5.43
CA ALA A 120 -2.36 -8.48 6.89
C ALA A 120 -3.70 -7.82 7.26
N HIS A 121 -4.76 -8.47 6.81
CA HIS A 121 -6.13 -7.98 6.77
C HIS A 121 -6.73 -7.69 8.16
N GLY A 122 -6.32 -8.46 9.19
CA GLY A 122 -6.98 -8.45 10.49
C GLY A 122 -8.46 -8.83 10.35
N ALA A 123 -9.34 -8.13 11.04
CA ALA A 123 -10.79 -8.28 10.87
C ALA A 123 -11.37 -7.29 9.82
N GLY A 124 -10.55 -6.73 8.95
CA GLY A 124 -10.97 -5.97 7.78
C GLY A 124 -11.37 -4.51 8.03
N VAL A 125 -10.90 -3.88 9.11
CA VAL A 125 -11.21 -2.46 9.39
C VAL A 125 -10.69 -1.55 8.27
N LEU A 126 -9.43 -1.72 7.82
CA LEU A 126 -8.86 -0.90 6.77
C LEU A 126 -9.57 -1.12 5.43
N SER A 127 -9.94 -2.37 5.12
CA SER A 127 -10.69 -2.73 3.91
C SER A 127 -12.08 -2.09 3.90
N ASN A 128 -12.80 -2.15 5.02
CA ASN A 128 -14.10 -1.50 5.14
C ASN A 128 -13.99 0.01 4.86
N VAL A 129 -12.97 0.66 5.40
CA VAL A 129 -12.69 2.09 5.19
C VAL A 129 -12.29 2.38 3.73
N ALA A 130 -11.52 1.50 3.09
CA ALA A 130 -11.13 1.64 1.69
C ALA A 130 -12.36 1.60 0.78
N HIS A 131 -13.23 0.61 0.97
CA HIS A 131 -14.49 0.50 0.21
C HIS A 131 -15.41 1.70 0.43
N ALA A 132 -15.55 2.17 1.67
CA ALA A 132 -16.34 3.36 1.98
C ALA A 132 -15.80 4.61 1.28
N GLY A 133 -14.48 4.84 1.32
CA GLY A 133 -13.84 5.99 0.67
C GLY A 133 -13.98 5.97 -0.85
N PHE A 134 -13.79 4.82 -1.49
CA PHE A 134 -14.01 4.66 -2.93
C PHE A 134 -15.48 4.88 -3.31
N LYS A 135 -16.41 4.34 -2.54
CA LYS A 135 -17.86 4.51 -2.75
C LYS A 135 -18.27 5.99 -2.65
N GLU A 136 -17.74 6.76 -1.71
CA GLU A 136 -17.98 8.22 -1.63
C GLU A 136 -17.61 8.96 -2.92
N ALA A 137 -16.58 8.51 -3.60
CA ALA A 137 -16.20 9.03 -4.90
C ALA A 137 -16.99 8.40 -6.08
N GLY A 138 -17.92 7.49 -5.81
CA GLY A 138 -18.74 6.80 -6.81
C GLY A 138 -17.97 5.74 -7.62
N ILE A 139 -17.02 5.06 -6.98
CA ILE A 139 -16.33 3.88 -7.51
C ILE A 139 -16.56 2.73 -6.53
N GLU A 140 -17.03 1.61 -7.02
CA GLU A 140 -17.22 0.40 -6.21
C GLU A 140 -15.95 -0.47 -6.28
N LEU A 141 -15.55 -1.01 -5.13
CA LEU A 141 -14.50 -2.03 -5.05
C LEU A 141 -15.12 -3.42 -4.89
N ASP A 142 -14.44 -4.43 -5.42
CA ASP A 142 -14.75 -5.85 -5.24
C ASP A 142 -13.52 -6.55 -4.68
N MET A 143 -13.56 -6.98 -3.42
CA MET A 143 -12.43 -7.66 -2.78
C MET A 143 -12.30 -9.08 -3.32
N LYS A 144 -11.19 -9.36 -3.97
CA LYS A 144 -10.88 -10.66 -4.55
C LYS A 144 -10.12 -11.57 -3.62
N VAL A 145 -9.18 -11.01 -2.85
CA VAL A 145 -8.28 -11.76 -1.98
C VAL A 145 -8.03 -11.00 -0.68
N LEU A 146 -8.03 -11.72 0.42
CA LEU A 146 -7.54 -11.24 1.70
C LEU A 146 -6.51 -12.22 2.28
N CYS A 147 -5.40 -11.71 2.81
CA CYS A 147 -4.35 -12.50 3.46
C CYS A 147 -4.28 -12.13 4.93
N GLU A 148 -4.47 -13.11 5.81
CA GLU A 148 -4.38 -12.96 7.27
C GLU A 148 -3.88 -14.27 7.89
N ILE A 149 -3.04 -14.19 8.91
CA ILE A 149 -2.51 -15.36 9.61
C ILE A 149 -3.46 -15.91 10.69
N ASP A 150 -4.29 -15.02 11.26
CA ASP A 150 -5.20 -15.37 12.34
C ASP A 150 -6.55 -15.82 11.79
N ALA A 151 -6.85 -17.12 11.91
CA ALA A 151 -8.08 -17.72 11.41
C ALA A 151 -9.35 -17.10 12.04
N ALA A 152 -9.29 -16.70 13.31
CA ALA A 152 -10.44 -16.08 13.98
C ALA A 152 -10.75 -14.69 13.40
N TYR A 153 -9.71 -13.94 12.99
CA TYR A 153 -9.92 -12.65 12.31
C TYR A 153 -10.45 -12.84 10.89
N VAL A 154 -9.98 -13.86 10.17
CA VAL A 154 -10.52 -14.22 8.86
C VAL A 154 -12.01 -14.56 8.96
N GLU A 155 -12.37 -15.46 9.88
CA GLU A 155 -13.75 -15.88 10.11
C GLU A 155 -14.65 -14.68 10.48
N GLN A 156 -14.18 -13.83 11.40
CA GLN A 156 -14.90 -12.62 11.78
C GLN A 156 -15.13 -11.70 10.59
N SER A 157 -14.10 -11.50 9.76
CA SER A 157 -14.22 -10.62 8.59
C SER A 157 -15.19 -11.18 7.56
N LEU A 158 -15.13 -12.48 7.26
CA LEU A 158 -16.05 -13.11 6.30
C LEU A 158 -17.50 -13.06 6.76
N ASN A 159 -17.75 -13.20 8.06
CA ASN A 159 -19.10 -13.26 8.62
C ASN A 159 -19.70 -11.87 8.90
N CYS A 160 -18.87 -10.88 9.27
CA CYS A 160 -19.34 -9.61 9.82
C CYS A 160 -18.93 -8.38 8.99
N ASN A 161 -18.07 -8.52 8.00
CA ASN A 161 -17.67 -7.43 7.13
C ASN A 161 -18.19 -7.66 5.68
N PRO A 162 -19.21 -6.91 5.26
CA PRO A 162 -19.81 -7.10 3.93
C PRO A 162 -18.83 -7.03 2.76
N VAL A 163 -17.74 -6.25 2.89
CA VAL A 163 -16.75 -6.09 1.83
C VAL A 163 -15.88 -7.33 1.63
N SER A 164 -15.82 -8.22 2.61
CA SER A 164 -15.02 -9.45 2.59
C SER A 164 -15.82 -10.69 2.21
N ALA A 165 -17.16 -10.61 2.15
CA ALA A 165 -18.05 -11.76 2.05
C ALA A 165 -17.78 -12.69 0.84
N ASN A 166 -17.30 -12.13 -0.27
CA ASN A 166 -16.99 -12.86 -1.50
C ASN A 166 -15.50 -13.02 -1.78
N ALA A 167 -14.63 -12.55 -0.87
CA ALA A 167 -13.20 -12.62 -1.05
C ALA A 167 -12.67 -14.05 -0.87
N THR A 168 -11.63 -14.41 -1.61
CA THR A 168 -10.88 -15.65 -1.36
C THR A 168 -9.95 -15.41 -0.17
N PRO A 169 -10.16 -16.07 0.98
CA PRO A 169 -9.30 -15.94 2.13
C PRO A 169 -8.05 -16.81 1.97
N LEU A 170 -6.89 -16.22 2.25
CA LEU A 170 -5.60 -16.91 2.35
C LEU A 170 -5.14 -16.85 3.80
N CYS A 171 -5.53 -17.87 4.57
CA CYS A 171 -5.26 -17.95 6.01
C CYS A 171 -3.94 -18.68 6.26
N ALA A 172 -2.83 -17.97 6.10
CA ALA A 172 -1.48 -18.48 6.36
C ALA A 172 -0.48 -17.33 6.50
N PRO A 173 0.72 -17.59 7.05
CA PRO A 173 1.82 -16.62 7.00
C PRO A 173 2.13 -16.22 5.56
N ILE A 174 2.23 -14.92 5.28
CA ILE A 174 2.46 -14.43 3.90
C ILE A 174 3.76 -14.94 3.29
N GLN A 175 4.78 -15.23 4.09
CA GLN A 175 6.05 -15.83 3.65
C GLN A 175 5.88 -17.27 3.15
N GLU A 176 4.91 -18.02 3.66
CA GLU A 176 4.56 -19.35 3.15
C GLU A 176 3.76 -19.22 1.84
N LEU A 177 2.80 -18.31 1.79
CA LEU A 177 1.97 -18.08 0.60
C LEU A 177 2.81 -17.78 -0.64
N VAL A 178 3.86 -16.96 -0.49
CA VAL A 178 4.70 -16.55 -1.64
C VAL A 178 5.64 -17.65 -2.11
N GLN A 179 5.85 -18.71 -1.35
CA GLN A 179 6.65 -19.89 -1.74
C GLN A 179 5.81 -20.94 -2.47
N ASP A 180 4.50 -20.90 -2.33
CA ASP A 180 3.58 -21.80 -3.02
C ASP A 180 3.36 -21.35 -4.47
N GLU A 181 4.08 -21.96 -5.40
CA GLU A 181 3.97 -21.61 -6.83
C GLU A 181 2.59 -21.89 -7.40
N TRP A 182 1.88 -22.92 -6.93
CA TRP A 182 0.54 -23.22 -7.40
C TRP A 182 -0.42 -22.10 -6.97
N LEU A 183 -0.43 -21.74 -5.69
CA LEU A 183 -1.25 -20.67 -5.16
C LEU A 183 -0.92 -19.34 -5.85
N MET A 184 0.35 -19.02 -6.01
CA MET A 184 0.79 -17.78 -6.65
C MET A 184 0.34 -17.69 -8.11
N ARG A 185 0.09 -18.81 -8.80
CA ARG A 185 -0.53 -18.78 -10.13
C ARG A 185 -2.01 -18.44 -10.10
N GLN A 186 -2.72 -18.73 -9.00
CA GLN A 186 -4.16 -18.44 -8.84
C GLN A 186 -4.47 -17.02 -8.36
N VAL A 187 -3.49 -16.36 -7.70
CA VAL A 187 -3.68 -14.99 -7.18
C VAL A 187 -3.99 -14.03 -8.33
N PRO A 188 -5.14 -13.34 -8.32
CA PRO A 188 -5.57 -12.45 -9.40
C PRO A 188 -4.76 -11.15 -9.44
N ARG A 189 -4.84 -10.44 -10.56
CA ARG A 189 -4.43 -9.04 -10.63
C ARG A 189 -5.53 -8.15 -10.09
N VAL A 190 -5.16 -7.06 -9.39
CA VAL A 190 -6.12 -6.14 -8.77
C VAL A 190 -5.80 -4.69 -9.12
N GLU A 191 -6.75 -3.79 -8.94
CA GLU A 191 -6.54 -2.34 -9.13
C GLU A 191 -6.09 -1.67 -7.85
N VAL A 192 -6.59 -2.11 -6.70
CA VAL A 192 -6.29 -1.52 -5.39
C VAL A 192 -5.75 -2.58 -4.44
N LEU A 193 -4.62 -2.30 -3.83
CA LEU A 193 -4.05 -3.11 -2.75
C LEU A 193 -3.95 -2.26 -1.48
N GLU A 194 -4.54 -2.73 -0.39
CA GLU A 194 -4.29 -2.16 0.93
C GLU A 194 -3.51 -3.13 1.81
N MET A 195 -2.65 -2.59 2.68
CA MET A 195 -1.77 -3.37 3.54
C MET A 195 -1.66 -2.74 4.92
N GLY A 196 -1.84 -3.54 5.96
CA GLY A 196 -1.60 -3.18 7.36
C GLY A 196 -0.49 -4.03 7.98
N LEU A 197 0.74 -3.95 7.45
CA LEU A 197 1.82 -4.81 7.93
C LEU A 197 2.07 -4.65 9.43
N PRO A 198 2.38 -5.75 10.16
CA PRO A 198 2.57 -5.70 11.61
C PRO A 198 3.62 -4.67 12.05
N CYS A 199 3.24 -3.81 13.00
CA CYS A 199 4.11 -2.75 13.55
C CYS A 199 4.89 -3.17 14.80
N SER A 200 4.86 -4.45 15.19
CA SER A 200 5.39 -4.91 16.49
C SER A 200 6.88 -4.59 16.69
N GLY A 201 7.66 -4.56 15.62
CA GLY A 201 9.07 -4.15 15.65
C GLY A 201 9.29 -2.64 15.57
N ALA A 202 8.36 -1.88 15.00
CA ALA A 202 8.50 -0.44 14.76
C ALA A 202 7.92 0.41 15.88
N SER A 203 6.81 -0.01 16.51
CA SER A 203 6.15 0.77 17.55
C SER A 203 7.02 0.95 18.79
N ARG A 204 6.95 2.12 19.43
CA ARG A 204 7.69 2.42 20.68
C ARG A 204 7.46 1.36 21.76
N ALA A 205 6.20 0.93 21.91
CA ALA A 205 5.84 -0.11 22.89
C ALA A 205 6.46 -1.48 22.52
N GLY A 206 6.49 -1.83 21.24
CA GLY A 206 7.10 -3.06 20.76
C GLY A 206 8.61 -3.09 20.91
N LYS A 207 9.30 -2.01 20.52
CA LYS A 207 10.75 -1.83 20.70
C LYS A 207 11.14 -1.92 22.17
N SER A 208 10.47 -1.15 23.05
CA SER A 208 10.74 -1.15 24.49
C SER A 208 10.53 -2.52 25.13
N LYS A 209 9.47 -3.24 24.75
CA LYS A 209 9.18 -4.60 25.30
C LYS A 209 10.24 -5.63 24.95
N ARG A 210 10.89 -5.52 23.81
CA ARG A 210 11.84 -6.54 23.27
C ARG A 210 13.28 -6.05 23.24
N GLY A 211 13.57 -4.80 23.58
CA GLY A 211 14.90 -4.21 23.54
C GLY A 211 15.48 -4.13 22.11
N LEU A 212 14.63 -4.00 21.10
CA LEU A 212 15.07 -3.97 19.70
C LEU A 212 15.71 -2.62 19.35
N SER A 213 16.86 -2.67 18.70
CA SER A 213 17.49 -1.49 18.11
C SER A 213 16.86 -1.11 16.79
N MET A 214 16.59 -2.11 15.94
CA MET A 214 15.94 -1.95 14.64
C MET A 214 14.64 -2.76 14.59
N MET A 215 13.71 -2.33 13.75
CA MET A 215 12.46 -3.07 13.53
C MET A 215 12.71 -4.44 12.90
N GLU A 216 13.68 -4.50 12.03
CA GLU A 216 14.07 -5.68 11.26
C GLU A 216 14.67 -6.80 12.15
N ASP A 217 15.12 -6.47 13.35
CA ASP A 217 15.59 -7.46 14.35
C ASP A 217 14.44 -8.28 14.95
N HIS A 218 13.18 -7.92 14.66
CA HIS A 218 12.03 -8.66 15.17
C HIS A 218 11.90 -10.01 14.44
N PRO A 219 12.00 -11.15 15.16
CA PRO A 219 12.12 -12.47 14.55
C PRO A 219 10.92 -12.90 13.70
N GLU A 220 9.72 -12.41 14.06
CA GLU A 220 8.48 -12.82 13.40
C GLU A 220 8.01 -11.88 12.29
N VAL A 221 8.38 -10.60 12.36
CA VAL A 221 7.80 -9.58 11.45
C VAL A 221 8.84 -8.75 10.71
N GLY A 222 10.11 -8.81 11.09
CA GLY A 222 11.18 -8.02 10.49
C GLY A 222 11.39 -8.29 9.00
N HIS A 223 11.14 -9.51 8.57
CA HIS A 223 11.37 -10.00 7.21
C HIS A 223 10.12 -9.94 6.30
N LEU A 224 8.94 -9.57 6.82
CA LEU A 224 7.67 -9.64 6.06
C LEU A 224 7.63 -8.74 4.83
N ILE A 225 8.47 -7.70 4.79
CA ILE A 225 8.55 -6.80 3.64
C ILE A 225 8.92 -7.53 2.35
N HIS A 226 9.73 -8.59 2.42
CA HIS A 226 10.08 -9.40 1.25
C HIS A 226 8.83 -10.08 0.66
N ALA A 227 8.08 -10.78 1.49
CA ALA A 227 6.86 -11.46 1.05
C ALA A 227 5.81 -10.47 0.52
N ALA A 228 5.66 -9.31 1.18
CA ALA A 228 4.78 -8.24 0.70
C ALA A 228 5.18 -7.75 -0.70
N LEU A 229 6.47 -7.57 -0.98
CA LEU A 229 6.96 -7.17 -2.30
C LEU A 229 6.68 -8.25 -3.38
N VAL A 230 6.82 -9.53 -3.05
CA VAL A 230 6.48 -10.63 -3.97
C VAL A 230 4.98 -10.63 -4.29
N LEU A 231 4.12 -10.43 -3.29
CA LEU A 231 2.67 -10.30 -3.50
C LEU A 231 2.31 -9.07 -4.35
N ILE A 232 2.94 -7.92 -4.13
CA ILE A 232 2.77 -6.73 -4.96
C ILE A 232 3.12 -7.03 -6.43
N GLN A 233 4.25 -7.70 -6.66
CA GLN A 233 4.67 -8.10 -8.01
C GLN A 233 3.67 -9.05 -8.68
N LYS A 234 3.00 -9.88 -7.91
CA LYS A 234 2.01 -10.82 -8.42
C LYS A 234 0.65 -10.16 -8.66
N LEU A 235 0.15 -9.41 -7.69
CA LEU A 235 -1.14 -8.72 -7.75
C LEU A 235 -1.14 -7.58 -8.78
N GLN A 236 0.01 -6.98 -9.08
CA GLN A 236 0.15 -5.86 -10.03
C GLN A 236 -0.91 -4.76 -9.83
N PRO A 237 -1.08 -4.21 -8.63
CA PRO A 237 -2.10 -3.21 -8.36
C PRO A 237 -1.81 -1.89 -9.09
N ALA A 238 -2.86 -1.19 -9.52
CA ALA A 238 -2.74 0.17 -10.06
C ALA A 238 -2.37 1.17 -8.97
N ALA A 239 -2.88 0.95 -7.75
CA ALA A 239 -2.50 1.71 -6.56
C ALA A 239 -2.37 0.82 -5.32
N ILE A 240 -1.49 1.23 -4.42
CA ILE A 240 -1.17 0.58 -3.14
C ILE A 240 -1.32 1.61 -2.03
N VAL A 241 -1.97 1.23 -0.94
CA VAL A 241 -2.00 1.98 0.32
C VAL A 241 -1.45 1.10 1.43
N LEU A 242 -0.32 1.47 2.01
CA LEU A 242 0.24 0.80 3.19
C LEU A 242 0.02 1.70 4.41
N GLU A 243 -0.58 1.15 5.45
CA GLU A 243 -0.74 1.76 6.77
C GLU A 243 0.30 1.23 7.74
N ASN A 244 0.86 2.11 8.57
CA ASN A 244 1.68 1.71 9.72
C ASN A 244 1.77 2.84 10.76
N VAL A 245 2.49 2.57 11.85
CA VAL A 245 2.87 3.60 12.82
C VAL A 245 3.89 4.57 12.21
N GLU A 246 3.92 5.83 12.67
CA GLU A 246 4.82 6.86 12.12
C GLU A 246 6.31 6.43 12.17
N ASP A 247 6.70 5.75 13.25
CA ASP A 247 8.09 5.27 13.41
C ASP A 247 8.52 4.22 12.36
N TYR A 248 7.56 3.56 11.67
CA TYR A 248 7.87 2.64 10.56
C TYR A 248 8.50 3.37 9.36
N ARG A 249 8.15 4.64 9.17
CA ARG A 249 8.61 5.48 8.06
C ARG A 249 10.13 5.52 7.90
N VAL A 250 10.87 5.45 9.01
CA VAL A 250 12.34 5.54 9.04
C VAL A 250 13.02 4.16 9.09
N SER A 251 12.28 3.05 9.00
CA SER A 251 12.81 1.70 8.99
C SER A 251 13.52 1.35 7.68
N ALA A 252 14.41 0.35 7.73
CA ALA A 252 15.03 -0.21 6.53
C ALA A 252 13.99 -0.84 5.60
N SER A 253 12.96 -1.49 6.16
CA SER A 253 11.84 -2.06 5.43
C SER A 253 11.09 -1.01 4.61
N ALA A 254 10.81 0.18 5.17
CA ALA A 254 10.19 1.28 4.44
C ALA A 254 11.10 1.83 3.33
N GLN A 255 12.41 1.87 3.58
CA GLN A 255 13.40 2.28 2.58
C GLN A 255 13.44 1.32 1.38
N ILE A 256 13.51 0.02 1.66
CA ILE A 256 13.47 -1.04 0.63
C ILE A 256 12.17 -0.94 -0.17
N LEU A 257 11.04 -0.81 0.52
CA LEU A 257 9.73 -0.70 -0.12
C LEU A 257 9.68 0.48 -1.11
N ARG A 258 10.11 1.67 -0.70
CA ARG A 258 10.17 2.86 -1.56
C ARG A 258 10.99 2.63 -2.83
N SER A 259 12.17 2.04 -2.68
CA SER A 259 13.09 1.79 -3.79
C SER A 259 12.48 0.76 -4.74
N GLN A 260 12.00 -0.35 -4.22
CA GLN A 260 11.41 -1.42 -5.03
C GLN A 260 10.13 -0.96 -5.76
N LEU A 261 9.27 -0.17 -5.11
CA LEU A 261 8.08 0.38 -5.77
C LEU A 261 8.45 1.31 -6.94
N ARG A 262 9.48 2.14 -6.79
CA ARG A 262 9.97 2.97 -7.91
C ARG A 262 10.51 2.13 -9.05
N ASP A 263 11.29 1.08 -8.76
CA ASP A 263 11.81 0.16 -9.76
C ASP A 263 10.69 -0.60 -10.49
N MET A 264 9.56 -0.85 -9.81
CA MET A 264 8.35 -1.45 -10.39
C MET A 264 7.48 -0.44 -11.17
N GLY A 265 7.90 0.82 -11.29
CA GLY A 265 7.18 1.86 -12.02
C GLY A 265 6.01 2.47 -11.24
N TYR A 266 6.17 2.69 -9.93
CA TYR A 266 5.23 3.45 -9.12
C TYR A 266 5.80 4.80 -8.69
N GLN A 267 4.92 5.80 -8.61
CA GLN A 267 5.17 7.05 -7.88
C GLN A 267 4.70 6.86 -6.44
N VAL A 268 5.51 7.32 -5.49
CA VAL A 268 5.26 7.16 -4.05
C VAL A 268 5.00 8.51 -3.42
N ARG A 269 3.92 8.62 -2.65
CA ARG A 269 3.60 9.74 -1.75
C ARG A 269 3.40 9.21 -0.33
N GLU A 270 3.69 10.04 0.64
CA GLU A 270 3.59 9.67 2.05
C GLU A 270 2.82 10.73 2.82
N HIS A 271 1.94 10.26 3.70
CA HIS A 271 1.09 11.11 4.51
C HIS A 271 1.20 10.72 5.98
N VAL A 272 1.30 11.71 6.86
CA VAL A 272 1.14 11.51 8.30
C VAL A 272 -0.27 11.96 8.65
N LEU A 273 -1.11 11.00 8.97
CA LEU A 273 -2.53 11.20 9.23
C LEU A 273 -2.75 11.26 10.75
N ARG A 274 -3.16 12.42 11.24
CA ARG A 274 -3.54 12.64 12.64
C ARG A 274 -5.06 12.60 12.73
N ALA A 275 -5.61 11.63 13.45
CA ALA A 275 -7.05 11.40 13.51
C ALA A 275 -7.82 12.65 13.98
N ARG A 276 -7.24 13.45 14.86
CA ARG A 276 -7.85 14.69 15.34
C ARG A 276 -8.03 15.75 14.26
N ASP A 277 -7.14 15.80 13.27
CA ASP A 277 -7.26 16.74 12.16
C ASP A 277 -8.49 16.42 11.28
N PHE A 278 -9.03 15.20 11.41
CA PHE A 278 -10.22 14.71 10.71
C PHE A 278 -11.47 14.62 11.60
N GLY A 279 -11.51 15.35 12.71
CA GLY A 279 -12.66 15.41 13.61
C GLY A 279 -12.83 14.21 14.53
N SER A 280 -11.90 13.26 14.58
CA SER A 280 -11.98 12.10 15.48
C SER A 280 -11.50 12.44 16.89
N LEU A 281 -12.10 11.80 17.89
CA LEU A 281 -11.72 12.01 19.29
C LEU A 281 -10.39 11.33 19.65
N GLU A 282 -10.09 10.17 19.07
CA GLU A 282 -8.87 9.43 19.39
C GLU A 282 -7.61 10.18 18.90
N ASN A 283 -6.67 10.40 19.80
CA ASN A 283 -5.37 10.98 19.48
C ASN A 283 -4.44 9.91 18.89
N ARG A 284 -4.72 9.50 17.65
CA ARG A 284 -3.99 8.47 16.94
C ARG A 284 -3.31 9.05 15.70
N VAL A 285 -2.01 8.79 15.57
CA VAL A 285 -1.22 9.20 14.41
C VAL A 285 -0.80 7.95 13.64
N ARG A 286 -0.95 8.00 12.32
CA ARG A 286 -0.52 6.92 11.40
C ARG A 286 0.21 7.48 10.22
N TRP A 287 1.16 6.70 9.75
CA TRP A 287 1.81 6.92 8.47
C TRP A 287 1.10 6.08 7.41
N ALA A 288 0.84 6.71 6.28
CA ALA A 288 0.33 6.06 5.08
C ALA A 288 1.31 6.28 3.93
N LEU A 289 1.71 5.19 3.27
CA LEU A 289 2.41 5.24 1.99
C LEU A 289 1.40 4.94 0.89
N VAL A 290 1.27 5.86 -0.05
CA VAL A 290 0.44 5.70 -1.24
C VAL A 290 1.34 5.58 -2.45
N ALA A 291 1.26 4.46 -3.15
CA ALA A 291 1.97 4.25 -4.41
C ALA A 291 0.95 4.12 -5.54
N THR A 292 1.06 4.96 -6.55
CA THR A 292 0.25 4.89 -7.77
C THR A 292 1.14 4.58 -8.96
N THR A 293 0.66 3.81 -9.92
CA THR A 293 1.41 3.54 -11.16
C THR A 293 1.83 4.85 -11.81
N ASP A 294 3.09 4.97 -12.19
CA ASP A 294 3.63 6.15 -12.86
C ASP A 294 2.83 6.47 -14.14
N GLY A 295 2.42 7.72 -14.30
CA GLY A 295 1.46 8.15 -15.32
C GLY A 295 0.00 8.22 -14.85
N LEU A 296 -0.32 7.75 -13.63
CA LEU A 296 -1.60 8.00 -12.97
C LEU A 296 -1.52 9.27 -12.10
N PRO A 297 -2.64 9.97 -11.89
CA PRO A 297 -2.70 11.04 -10.90
C PRO A 297 -2.35 10.53 -9.50
N VAL A 298 -1.65 11.35 -8.73
CA VAL A 298 -1.22 11.01 -7.37
C VAL A 298 -2.05 11.74 -6.32
N VAL A 299 -2.11 11.17 -5.11
CA VAL A 299 -2.68 11.84 -3.94
C VAL A 299 -1.62 12.78 -3.37
N GLU A 300 -1.73 14.08 -3.67
CA GLU A 300 -0.76 15.07 -3.19
C GLU A 300 -1.02 15.48 -1.75
N SER A 301 -2.29 15.58 -1.35
CA SER A 301 -2.70 15.93 0.00
C SER A 301 -3.99 15.23 0.38
N VAL A 302 -4.17 15.04 1.68
CA VAL A 302 -5.39 14.49 2.26
C VAL A 302 -5.95 15.52 3.21
N SER A 303 -7.10 16.07 2.87
CA SER A 303 -7.78 17.10 3.67
C SER A 303 -9.00 16.53 4.36
N PRO A 304 -9.32 16.98 5.58
CA PRO A 304 -10.57 16.62 6.23
C PRO A 304 -11.77 17.09 5.39
N GLN A 305 -12.77 16.23 5.25
CA GLN A 305 -14.02 16.58 4.59
C GLN A 305 -15.00 17.05 5.67
N GLY A 306 -15.26 18.37 5.74
CA GLY A 306 -16.21 18.96 6.65
C GLY A 306 -15.82 18.77 8.12
N SER A 307 -15.37 19.79 8.79
CA SER A 307 -15.28 19.74 10.26
C SER A 307 -16.69 19.90 10.81
N GLU A 308 -17.37 18.80 11.14
CA GLU A 308 -18.49 18.88 12.07
C GLU A 308 -18.01 19.54 13.37
N PRO A 309 -18.84 20.41 14.00
CA PRO A 309 -18.49 21.00 15.29
C PRO A 309 -18.12 19.86 16.25
N GLY A 310 -17.03 20.06 17.00
CA GLY A 310 -16.36 19.06 17.78
C GLY A 310 -17.31 18.20 18.64
N ILE A 311 -17.48 16.95 18.21
CA ILE A 311 -18.22 15.95 18.99
C ILE A 311 -17.52 15.73 20.33
N THR A 312 -18.27 15.61 21.42
CA THR A 312 -17.73 15.21 22.72
C THR A 312 -17.85 13.71 22.92
N LEU A 313 -17.04 13.17 23.83
CA LEU A 313 -17.05 11.74 24.15
C LEU A 313 -18.43 11.28 24.63
N GLY A 314 -19.17 12.13 25.34
CA GLY A 314 -20.52 11.83 25.82
C GLY A 314 -21.51 11.39 24.75
N ALA A 315 -21.36 11.92 23.52
CA ALA A 315 -22.20 11.49 22.39
C ALA A 315 -21.91 10.06 21.89
N LEU A 316 -20.79 9.48 22.31
CA LEU A 316 -20.33 8.13 21.91
C LEU A 316 -20.40 7.12 23.06
N LEU A 317 -20.64 7.56 24.29
CA LEU A 317 -20.74 6.67 25.45
C LEU A 317 -22.11 5.98 25.53
N ASP A 318 -22.09 4.75 26.03
CA ASP A 318 -23.30 4.03 26.40
C ASP A 318 -23.92 4.65 27.65
N ALA A 319 -25.23 4.58 27.78
CA ALA A 319 -25.91 4.88 29.03
C ALA A 319 -25.61 3.73 30.02
N VAL A 320 -24.80 4.03 31.04
CA VAL A 320 -24.39 3.06 32.06
C VAL A 320 -24.87 3.58 33.41
N ASP A 321 -25.62 2.75 34.16
CA ASP A 321 -26.10 3.09 35.49
C ASP A 321 -24.95 3.39 36.46
N THR A 322 -25.17 4.33 37.33
CA THR A 322 -24.14 4.79 38.30
C THR A 322 -23.76 3.73 39.35
N ASP A 323 -24.58 2.72 39.55
CA ASP A 323 -24.33 1.58 40.44
C ASP A 323 -23.91 0.31 39.72
N ALA A 324 -23.67 0.39 38.38
CA ALA A 324 -23.28 -0.76 37.56
C ALA A 324 -21.95 -1.37 38.05
N PRO A 325 -21.81 -2.71 38.00
CA PRO A 325 -20.60 -3.39 38.54
C PRO A 325 -19.33 -3.13 37.73
N CYS A 326 -19.41 -2.46 36.57
CA CYS A 326 -18.24 -2.09 35.77
C CYS A 326 -17.44 -0.91 36.37
N TRP A 327 -18.02 -0.16 37.31
CA TRP A 327 -17.33 0.92 38.01
C TRP A 327 -16.39 0.36 39.08
N SER A 328 -15.14 0.82 39.05
CA SER A 328 -14.09 0.37 39.97
C SER A 328 -13.19 1.53 40.38
N SER A 329 -12.67 1.46 41.59
CA SER A 329 -11.71 2.44 42.11
C SER A 329 -10.33 2.33 41.49
N MET A 330 -9.99 1.19 40.88
CA MET A 330 -8.69 0.88 40.27
C MET A 330 -7.48 1.28 41.12
N GLU A 331 -7.51 0.90 42.40
CA GLU A 331 -6.54 1.32 43.41
C GLU A 331 -5.07 1.07 43.01
N TYR A 332 -4.82 -0.01 42.23
CA TYR A 332 -3.47 -0.30 41.74
C TYR A 332 -2.91 0.81 40.81
N LEU A 333 -3.77 1.47 40.01
CA LEU A 333 -3.36 2.57 39.15
C LEU A 333 -3.12 3.84 39.95
N LYS A 334 -3.97 4.14 40.92
CA LYS A 334 -3.81 5.27 41.84
C LYS A 334 -2.53 5.14 42.67
N SER A 335 -2.29 3.94 43.22
CA SER A 335 -1.06 3.64 43.95
C SER A 335 0.19 3.75 43.07
N LYS A 336 0.07 3.33 41.80
CA LYS A 336 1.15 3.51 40.84
C LYS A 336 1.39 5.00 40.53
N GLU A 337 0.36 5.79 40.32
CA GLU A 337 0.46 7.23 40.05
C GLU A 337 1.13 7.95 41.22
N ALA A 338 0.68 7.68 42.45
CA ALA A 338 1.26 8.26 43.67
C ALA A 338 2.75 7.89 43.82
N ARG A 339 3.11 6.64 43.61
CA ARG A 339 4.51 6.15 43.64
C ARG A 339 5.35 6.82 42.57
N ASP A 340 4.89 6.81 41.32
CA ASP A 340 5.62 7.34 40.18
C ASP A 340 5.81 8.86 40.28
N LEU A 341 4.82 9.58 40.88
CA LEU A 341 4.94 10.99 41.21
C LEU A 341 6.02 11.24 42.28
N ALA A 342 5.99 10.41 43.38
CA ALA A 342 7.01 10.51 44.44
C ALA A 342 8.45 10.22 43.92
N GLU A 343 8.57 9.36 42.93
CA GLU A 343 9.84 8.99 42.29
C GLU A 343 10.25 9.94 41.13
N GLY A 344 9.50 11.02 40.89
CA GLY A 344 9.75 11.95 39.78
C GLY A 344 9.50 11.37 38.38
N LYS A 345 8.75 10.28 38.28
CA LYS A 345 8.31 9.70 37.02
C LYS A 345 7.02 10.35 36.57
N GLY A 346 6.91 10.67 35.28
CA GLY A 346 5.80 11.43 34.70
C GLY A 346 4.53 10.63 34.41
N PHE A 347 4.22 9.54 35.14
CA PHE A 347 2.99 8.80 34.93
C PHE A 347 1.80 9.54 35.57
N ALA A 348 0.75 9.75 34.75
CA ALA A 348 -0.56 10.20 35.21
C ALA A 348 -1.63 9.33 34.54
N MET A 349 -2.68 9.02 35.32
CA MET A 349 -3.83 8.28 34.83
C MET A 349 -4.54 9.06 33.71
N GLN A 350 -4.89 8.36 32.62
CA GLN A 350 -5.59 8.94 31.49
C GLN A 350 -7.11 8.90 31.74
N LEU A 351 -7.65 9.96 32.35
CA LEU A 351 -9.08 10.03 32.72
C LEU A 351 -9.82 10.91 31.71
N VAL A 352 -10.93 10.38 31.19
CA VAL A 352 -11.84 11.06 30.26
C VAL A 352 -13.25 11.07 30.82
N ASP A 353 -14.09 11.99 30.38
CA ASP A 353 -15.50 12.13 30.76
C ASP A 353 -16.38 12.51 29.57
N ALA A 354 -17.67 12.68 29.79
CA ALA A 354 -18.63 13.04 28.74
C ALA A 354 -18.28 14.34 27.98
N ASN A 355 -17.61 15.30 28.64
CA ASN A 355 -17.24 16.58 28.06
C ASN A 355 -15.89 16.51 27.31
N SER A 356 -15.19 15.40 27.41
CA SER A 356 -13.87 15.25 26.79
C SER A 356 -13.97 15.36 25.26
N THR A 357 -13.17 16.25 24.67
CA THR A 357 -13.05 16.46 23.22
C THR A 357 -11.86 15.70 22.63
N SER A 358 -11.18 14.89 23.45
CA SER A 358 -10.01 14.10 23.05
C SER A 358 -9.93 12.84 23.90
N VAL A 359 -9.55 11.73 23.26
CA VAL A 359 -9.30 10.44 23.92
C VAL A 359 -7.88 10.00 23.56
N PRO A 360 -7.05 9.60 24.54
CA PRO A 360 -5.75 8.99 24.26
C PRO A 360 -5.87 7.77 23.36
N THR A 361 -4.78 7.41 22.68
CA THR A 361 -4.76 6.22 21.80
C THR A 361 -5.18 4.96 22.55
N ILE A 362 -6.23 4.30 22.08
CA ILE A 362 -6.75 3.05 22.63
C ILE A 362 -5.98 1.90 21.94
N ARG A 363 -5.24 1.13 22.73
CA ARG A 363 -4.28 0.13 22.23
C ARG A 363 -4.90 -1.26 22.12
N LYS A 364 -4.22 -2.15 21.37
CA LYS A 364 -4.57 -3.58 21.24
C LYS A 364 -4.88 -4.25 22.59
N ALA A 365 -4.06 -3.99 23.61
CA ALA A 365 -4.18 -4.62 24.93
C ALA A 365 -5.13 -3.89 25.88
N TYR A 366 -6.01 -3.02 25.39
CA TYR A 366 -6.87 -2.16 26.19
C TYR A 366 -7.69 -2.91 27.27
N ASN A 367 -8.22 -4.08 26.92
CA ASN A 367 -9.02 -4.87 27.86
C ASN A 367 -8.24 -5.33 29.10
N LYS A 368 -6.89 -5.39 29.03
CA LYS A 368 -6.03 -5.72 30.18
C LYS A 368 -5.94 -4.60 31.21
N GLY A 369 -6.33 -3.37 30.86
CA GLY A 369 -6.36 -2.23 31.77
C GLY A 369 -4.96 -1.72 32.13
N GLY A 370 -4.21 -1.26 31.14
CA GLY A 370 -2.86 -0.73 31.34
C GLY A 370 -2.83 0.69 31.90
N SER A 371 -1.70 1.09 32.48
CA SER A 371 -1.51 2.42 33.06
C SER A 371 -1.57 3.58 32.06
N THR A 372 -1.40 3.31 30.77
CA THR A 372 -1.47 4.33 29.70
C THR A 372 -2.78 4.30 28.91
N ASP A 373 -3.75 3.51 29.38
CA ASP A 373 -5.06 3.39 28.74
C ASP A 373 -6.04 4.43 29.28
N PRO A 374 -6.99 4.95 28.47
CA PRO A 374 -8.01 5.88 28.96
C PRO A 374 -9.08 5.17 29.78
N TYR A 375 -9.55 5.83 30.83
CA TYR A 375 -10.67 5.38 31.67
C TYR A 375 -11.73 6.46 31.75
N VAL A 376 -13.00 6.05 31.68
CA VAL A 376 -14.14 6.96 31.80
C VAL A 376 -14.41 7.21 33.30
N ARG A 377 -14.42 8.48 33.71
CA ARG A 377 -14.77 8.90 35.05
C ARG A 377 -16.25 8.60 35.38
N HIS A 378 -16.50 8.19 36.57
CA HIS A 378 -17.87 8.11 37.05
C HIS A 378 -18.49 9.52 37.17
N PRO A 379 -19.77 9.71 36.78
CA PRO A 379 -20.39 11.04 36.73
C PRO A 379 -20.52 11.75 38.07
N THR A 380 -20.66 11.03 39.17
CA THR A 380 -20.93 11.57 40.51
C THR A 380 -19.91 11.15 41.59
N ASP A 381 -19.18 10.05 41.43
CA ASP A 381 -18.15 9.61 42.38
C ASP A 381 -16.76 9.65 41.74
N ALA A 382 -15.96 10.67 42.04
CA ALA A 382 -14.63 10.88 41.54
C ALA A 382 -13.62 9.73 41.83
N ARG A 383 -13.97 8.82 42.76
CA ARG A 383 -13.12 7.67 43.09
C ARG A 383 -13.29 6.52 42.11
N LEU A 384 -14.38 6.48 41.34
CA LEU A 384 -14.75 5.39 40.45
C LEU A 384 -14.49 5.72 38.99
N MET A 385 -14.13 4.71 38.21
CA MET A 385 -13.94 4.79 36.79
C MET A 385 -14.19 3.45 36.13
N ARG A 386 -14.39 3.44 34.82
CA ARG A 386 -14.56 2.22 34.05
C ARG A 386 -13.76 2.23 32.75
N LYS A 387 -13.56 1.08 32.16
CA LYS A 387 -13.10 0.97 30.80
C LYS A 387 -14.22 1.35 29.81
N LEU A 388 -13.84 1.73 28.61
CA LEU A 388 -14.75 1.83 27.48
C LEU A 388 -15.30 0.43 27.13
N THR A 389 -16.54 0.36 26.71
CA THR A 389 -17.11 -0.86 26.12
C THR A 389 -16.53 -1.07 24.71
N PRO A 390 -16.59 -2.29 24.14
CA PRO A 390 -16.22 -2.50 22.73
C PRO A 390 -17.00 -1.61 21.76
N ALA A 391 -18.30 -1.38 21.98
CA ALA A 391 -19.13 -0.51 21.18
C ALA A 391 -18.68 0.96 21.23
N GLU A 392 -18.40 1.48 22.42
CA GLU A 392 -17.83 2.82 22.59
C GLU A 392 -16.47 2.96 21.90
N HIS A 393 -15.61 1.95 22.00
CA HIS A 393 -14.32 1.93 21.31
C HIS A 393 -14.50 1.95 19.78
N ALA A 394 -15.45 1.18 19.25
CA ALA A 394 -15.77 1.18 17.81
C ALA A 394 -16.26 2.56 17.35
N ARG A 395 -17.22 3.18 18.09
CA ARG A 395 -17.73 4.53 17.77
C ARG A 395 -16.67 5.61 17.82
N ILE A 396 -15.75 5.57 18.79
CA ILE A 396 -14.63 6.52 18.89
C ILE A 396 -13.72 6.43 17.65
N LYS A 397 -13.55 5.25 17.07
CA LYS A 397 -12.77 5.03 15.85
C LYS A 397 -13.56 5.25 14.54
N GLY A 398 -14.89 5.36 14.63
CA GLY A 398 -15.78 5.38 13.47
C GLY A 398 -15.89 4.02 12.78
N VAL A 399 -15.60 2.91 13.48
CA VAL A 399 -15.72 1.53 12.98
C VAL A 399 -17.16 1.07 13.18
N PRO A 400 -17.81 0.49 12.15
CA PRO A 400 -19.14 -0.10 12.31
C PRO A 400 -19.14 -1.19 13.40
N GLU A 401 -20.08 -1.12 14.34
CA GLU A 401 -20.18 -2.10 15.44
C GLU A 401 -20.41 -3.54 14.93
N THR A 402 -20.98 -3.68 13.74
CA THR A 402 -21.16 -4.97 13.07
C THR A 402 -19.85 -5.73 12.88
N LEU A 403 -18.72 -5.04 12.64
CA LEU A 403 -17.42 -5.68 12.45
C LEU A 403 -16.91 -6.43 13.69
N ILE A 404 -17.40 -6.09 14.86
CA ILE A 404 -17.04 -6.72 16.15
C ILE A 404 -18.18 -7.54 16.75
N SER A 405 -19.28 -7.71 16.01
CA SER A 405 -20.44 -8.46 16.48
C SER A 405 -20.07 -9.90 16.84
N GLY A 406 -20.54 -10.38 17.99
CA GLY A 406 -20.28 -11.74 18.47
C GLY A 406 -18.89 -11.96 19.08
N MET A 407 -17.98 -10.98 19.01
CA MET A 407 -16.65 -11.10 19.62
C MET A 407 -16.70 -10.95 21.15
N SER A 408 -15.81 -11.64 21.84
CA SER A 408 -15.54 -11.32 23.25
C SER A 408 -15.00 -9.90 23.38
N ALA A 409 -15.20 -9.26 24.54
CA ALA A 409 -14.69 -7.90 24.80
C ALA A 409 -13.16 -7.81 24.57
N THR A 410 -12.41 -8.86 24.91
CA THR A 410 -10.96 -8.90 24.66
C THR A 410 -10.64 -8.89 23.16
N ALA A 411 -11.26 -9.78 22.40
CA ALA A 411 -11.02 -9.86 20.96
C ALA A 411 -11.46 -8.59 20.23
N ALA A 412 -12.62 -8.02 20.57
CA ALA A 412 -13.11 -6.77 20.01
C ALA A 412 -12.15 -5.60 20.26
N HIS A 413 -11.68 -5.43 21.50
CA HIS A 413 -10.68 -4.41 21.80
C HIS A 413 -9.33 -4.65 21.12
N GLU A 414 -8.93 -5.89 20.89
CA GLU A 414 -7.72 -6.22 20.13
C GLU A 414 -7.84 -5.81 18.68
N VAL A 415 -8.91 -6.19 18.00
CA VAL A 415 -9.21 -5.81 16.62
C VAL A 415 -9.26 -4.29 16.46
N LEU A 416 -10.04 -3.61 17.29
CA LEU A 416 -10.16 -2.16 17.26
C LEU A 416 -8.84 -1.46 17.58
N GLY A 417 -8.10 -1.94 18.59
CA GLY A 417 -6.84 -1.33 19.01
C GLY A 417 -5.70 -1.48 18.00
N GLN A 418 -5.73 -2.53 17.17
CA GLN A 418 -4.83 -2.70 16.03
C GLN A 418 -5.28 -1.85 14.83
N GLY A 419 -6.60 -1.75 14.61
CA GLY A 419 -7.20 -1.08 13.48
C GLY A 419 -6.95 0.44 13.44
N VAL A 420 -7.26 1.02 12.30
CA VAL A 420 -7.16 2.46 12.06
C VAL A 420 -8.32 3.22 12.70
N VAL A 421 -8.18 4.53 12.85
CA VAL A 421 -9.32 5.46 12.97
C VAL A 421 -9.83 5.72 11.55
N CYS A 422 -11.14 5.60 11.34
CA CYS A 422 -11.70 5.53 9.98
C CYS A 422 -11.61 6.85 9.22
N ALA A 423 -11.89 7.99 9.84
CA ALA A 423 -12.04 9.26 9.13
C ALA A 423 -10.83 9.66 8.26
N PRO A 424 -9.57 9.65 8.74
CA PRO A 424 -8.42 10.03 7.92
C PRO A 424 -8.17 9.08 6.74
N PHE A 425 -8.36 7.77 6.95
CA PHE A 425 -8.15 6.80 5.88
C PHE A 425 -9.29 6.80 4.86
N ARG A 426 -10.54 7.04 5.30
CA ARG A 426 -11.67 7.23 4.39
C ARG A 426 -11.43 8.43 3.48
N ALA A 427 -10.95 9.57 4.01
CA ALA A 427 -10.57 10.73 3.22
C ALA A 427 -9.44 10.42 2.24
N LEU A 428 -8.42 9.67 2.66
CA LEU A 428 -7.31 9.24 1.79
C LEU A 428 -7.80 8.37 0.63
N PHE A 429 -8.61 7.34 0.91
CA PHE A 429 -9.14 6.47 -0.13
C PHE A 429 -10.13 7.18 -1.06
N ALA A 430 -10.93 8.11 -0.54
CA ALA A 430 -11.79 8.95 -1.36
C ALA A 430 -10.99 9.85 -2.31
N GLU A 431 -9.87 10.42 -1.86
CA GLU A 431 -8.99 11.20 -2.74
C GLU A 431 -8.30 10.33 -3.79
N LEU A 432 -7.84 9.12 -3.41
CA LEU A 432 -7.30 8.16 -4.38
C LEU A 432 -8.33 7.79 -5.45
N ALA A 433 -9.58 7.57 -5.06
CA ALA A 433 -10.67 7.29 -5.99
C ALA A 433 -10.96 8.49 -6.90
N ARG A 434 -10.88 9.74 -6.39
CA ARG A 434 -10.97 10.95 -7.22
C ARG A 434 -9.82 11.07 -8.22
N CYS A 435 -8.60 10.63 -7.84
CA CYS A 435 -7.48 10.51 -8.77
C CYS A 435 -7.81 9.57 -9.94
N PHE A 436 -8.44 8.44 -9.66
CA PHE A 436 -8.89 7.51 -10.70
C PHE A 436 -9.99 8.09 -11.59
N LYS A 437 -10.92 8.85 -11.02
CA LYS A 437 -11.94 9.57 -11.84
C LYS A 437 -11.30 10.58 -12.78
N ARG A 438 -10.32 11.35 -12.34
CA ARG A 438 -9.60 12.30 -13.19
C ARG A 438 -8.94 11.59 -14.41
N LEU A 439 -8.46 10.38 -14.22
CA LEU A 439 -7.94 9.58 -15.35
C LEU A 439 -9.03 9.22 -16.36
N ARG A 440 -10.24 8.87 -15.90
CA ARG A 440 -11.38 8.57 -16.77
C ARG A 440 -11.81 9.79 -17.58
N ASP A 441 -11.91 10.93 -16.91
CA ASP A 441 -12.54 12.14 -17.47
C ASP A 441 -11.59 12.93 -18.39
N HIS A 442 -10.27 12.84 -18.19
CA HIS A 442 -9.26 13.66 -18.90
C HIS A 442 -8.23 12.84 -19.71
N GLY A 443 -8.29 11.51 -19.69
CA GLY A 443 -7.26 10.67 -20.27
C GLY A 443 -5.92 10.76 -19.50
N PRO A 444 -4.81 10.25 -20.04
CA PRO A 444 -3.51 10.34 -19.39
C PRO A 444 -3.06 11.79 -19.31
N VAL A 445 -2.77 12.27 -18.11
CA VAL A 445 -2.05 13.52 -17.93
C VAL A 445 -0.59 13.25 -18.33
N TRP A 446 -0.22 13.59 -19.55
CA TRP A 446 1.16 13.65 -19.95
C TRP A 446 1.80 14.79 -19.17
N ILE A 447 2.61 14.47 -18.17
CA ILE A 447 3.51 15.43 -17.53
C ILE A 447 4.69 15.62 -18.53
N GLY A 448 4.42 16.33 -19.59
CA GLY A 448 5.44 17.00 -20.37
C GLY A 448 5.78 18.28 -19.63
N GLU A 449 7.09 18.43 -19.30
CA GLU A 449 7.70 19.62 -18.69
C GLU A 449 7.69 19.65 -17.14
N CYS A 450 8.55 18.86 -16.54
CA CYS A 450 9.48 19.28 -15.50
C CYS A 450 10.39 18.12 -15.06
N ALA A 451 11.42 17.85 -15.82
CA ALA A 451 12.58 17.11 -15.33
C ALA A 451 13.84 17.69 -15.98
N SER A 452 14.39 18.70 -15.33
CA SER A 452 15.77 19.13 -15.55
C SER A 452 16.71 17.94 -15.36
N ALA A 453 17.46 17.69 -16.42
CA ALA A 453 18.43 16.64 -16.57
C ALA A 453 19.43 16.56 -15.39
N HIS A 454 19.43 15.47 -14.65
CA HIS A 454 20.65 14.94 -14.08
C HIS A 454 21.24 13.90 -15.06
N ARG A 455 22.21 14.35 -15.85
CA ARG A 455 23.07 13.46 -16.63
C ARG A 455 23.92 12.64 -15.65
N LEU A 456 23.59 11.37 -15.50
CA LEU A 456 24.54 10.40 -14.97
C LEU A 456 25.38 9.89 -16.14
N ASN A 457 26.60 10.42 -16.27
CA ASN A 457 27.66 9.80 -17.04
C ASN A 457 28.13 8.56 -16.24
N GLY A 458 27.58 7.41 -16.54
CA GLY A 458 28.05 6.11 -16.06
C GLY A 458 28.73 5.37 -17.20
N THR A 459 30.04 5.46 -17.27
CA THR A 459 30.87 4.54 -18.03
C THR A 459 30.82 3.17 -17.38
N ILE A 460 30.29 2.18 -18.07
CA ILE A 460 30.37 0.78 -17.66
C ILE A 460 31.64 0.21 -18.23
N GLY A 461 32.55 -0.23 -17.34
CA GLY A 461 33.77 -0.98 -17.66
C GLY A 461 33.48 -2.44 -18.09
#